data_dc8b6e993ca1237f73a219fec4de86d2
#
_entry.id   dc8b6e993ca1237f73a219fec4de86d2
#
_cell.length_a   1.000
_cell.length_b   1.000
_cell.length_c   1.000
_cell.angle_alpha   90.00
_cell.angle_beta   90.00
_cell.angle_gamma   90.00
#
_symmetry.space_group_name_H-M   'P 1'
#
loop_
_entity.id
_entity.type
_entity.pdbx_description
1 polymer ?
#
loop_
_entity_poly.entity_id
_entity_poly.type
_entity_poly.pdbx_seq_one_letter_code
_entity_poly.pdbx_strand_id
1 'polypeptide(L)'
;MKNKLLILSSVCVVVLGFSTNLLAQKCTDDGSIKRVTKAKAGNFETVTFEVNSANPDYTVETSHPPFTLGESDKTIHIRGKYFKSVHFKSVFWTCKIAESFSAHTTQIMDVRNTEQFEGYVSYAIGYRTKSKYVGVSKTTNGNKTKVVVKFKR
;
A
#
# COMPACT_ATOMS: atom_id res chain seq x y z
N MET A 1 -69.48 -22.94 35.09
CA MET A 1 -68.88 -22.06 34.09
C MET A 1 -67.52 -21.60 34.65
N LYS A 2 -66.37 -22.07 34.11
CA LYS A 2 -65.05 -21.79 34.63
C LYS A 2 -64.30 -21.03 33.55
N ASN A 3 -64.06 -19.73 33.74
CA ASN A 3 -63.28 -18.91 32.88
C ASN A 3 -61.75 -19.21 33.11
N LYS A 4 -61.07 -19.72 32.08
CA LYS A 4 -59.60 -19.86 32.05
C LYS A 4 -59.05 -18.57 31.49
N LEU A 5 -58.36 -17.81 32.34
CA LEU A 5 -57.56 -16.65 31.94
C LEU A 5 -56.22 -17.12 31.35
N LEU A 6 -56.02 -16.89 30.06
CA LEU A 6 -54.78 -17.16 29.38
C LEU A 6 -53.86 -15.93 29.57
N ILE A 7 -52.79 -16.09 30.36
CA ILE A 7 -51.76 -15.09 30.51
C ILE A 7 -50.76 -15.31 29.38
N LEU A 8 -50.72 -14.41 28.39
CA LEU A 8 -49.71 -14.38 27.33
C LEU A 8 -48.49 -13.66 27.90
N SER A 9 -47.45 -14.46 28.22
CA SER A 9 -46.14 -13.93 28.62
C SER A 9 -45.39 -13.50 27.38
N SER A 10 -45.29 -12.20 27.16
CA SER A 10 -44.47 -11.59 26.09
C SER A 10 -43.04 -11.54 26.55
N VAL A 11 -42.21 -12.47 26.03
CA VAL A 11 -40.74 -12.46 26.23
C VAL A 11 -40.15 -11.43 25.26
N CYS A 12 -39.84 -10.23 25.76
CA CYS A 12 -39.05 -9.26 25.06
C CYS A 12 -37.56 -9.74 25.02
N VAL A 13 -37.16 -10.29 23.92
CA VAL A 13 -35.74 -10.56 23.65
C VAL A 13 -35.03 -9.24 23.29
N VAL A 14 -34.37 -8.63 24.28
CA VAL A 14 -33.50 -7.48 24.06
C VAL A 14 -32.22 -8.00 23.37
N VAL A 15 -32.18 -7.87 22.06
CA VAL A 15 -30.92 -8.09 21.27
C VAL A 15 -30.02 -6.89 21.53
N LEU A 16 -29.15 -7.01 22.51
CA LEU A 16 -28.02 -6.08 22.67
C LEU A 16 -27.10 -6.21 21.45
N GLY A 17 -27.31 -5.35 20.46
CA GLY A 17 -26.42 -5.18 19.33
C GLY A 17 -25.08 -4.66 19.85
N PHE A 18 -24.10 -5.55 20.00
CA PHE A 18 -22.71 -5.15 20.12
C PHE A 18 -22.29 -4.50 18.81
N SER A 19 -22.43 -3.19 18.71
CA SER A 19 -21.76 -2.40 17.70
C SER A 19 -20.27 -2.50 17.98
N THR A 20 -19.60 -3.49 17.38
CA THR A 20 -18.15 -3.48 17.28
C THR A 20 -17.77 -2.28 16.43
N ASN A 21 -17.45 -1.17 17.09
CA ASN A 21 -16.72 -0.09 16.44
C ASN A 21 -15.39 -0.71 16.00
N LEU A 22 -15.31 -1.19 14.77
CA LEU A 22 -14.08 -1.41 14.05
C LEU A 22 -13.42 -0.03 13.99
N LEU A 23 -12.56 0.26 14.97
CA LEU A 23 -11.67 1.42 14.94
C LEU A 23 -10.88 1.30 13.65
N ALA A 24 -11.27 2.03 12.63
CA ALA A 24 -10.50 2.16 11.41
C ALA A 24 -9.11 2.63 11.83
N GLN A 25 -8.13 1.74 11.74
CA GLN A 25 -6.77 1.99 12.15
C GLN A 25 -6.29 3.23 11.39
N LYS A 26 -5.92 4.27 12.13
CA LYS A 26 -5.43 5.50 11.51
C LYS A 26 -4.09 5.21 10.87
N CYS A 27 -3.95 5.44 9.57
CA CYS A 27 -2.69 5.30 8.82
C CYS A 27 -1.63 6.35 9.23
N THR A 28 -1.61 6.73 10.49
CA THR A 28 -0.62 7.60 11.14
C THR A 28 0.32 6.80 12.03
N ASP A 29 0.04 5.50 12.21
CA ASP A 29 0.79 4.63 13.10
C ASP A 29 2.16 4.28 12.50
N ASP A 30 3.11 3.98 13.39
CA ASP A 30 4.45 3.55 13.00
C ASP A 30 4.42 2.40 12.00
N GLY A 31 5.27 2.51 10.99
CA GLY A 31 5.39 1.50 9.94
C GLY A 31 4.43 1.67 8.76
N SER A 32 3.41 2.56 8.83
CA SER A 32 2.47 2.72 7.71
C SER A 32 3.08 3.47 6.52
N ILE A 33 2.77 3.03 5.30
CA ILE A 33 3.03 3.81 4.10
C ILE A 33 1.87 4.77 3.90
N LYS A 34 2.16 6.06 3.97
CA LYS A 34 1.16 7.12 3.86
C LYS A 34 0.86 7.48 2.41
N ARG A 35 1.91 7.54 1.59
CA ARG A 35 1.81 8.04 0.21
C ARG A 35 2.84 7.40 -0.70
N VAL A 36 2.44 7.16 -1.94
CA VAL A 36 3.33 6.78 -3.04
C VAL A 36 3.13 7.74 -4.20
N THR A 37 4.20 8.35 -4.69
CA THR A 37 4.12 9.33 -5.78
C THR A 37 5.14 9.06 -6.86
N LYS A 38 4.76 9.32 -8.11
CA LYS A 38 5.65 9.38 -9.26
C LYS A 38 5.84 10.85 -9.65
N ALA A 39 7.07 11.31 -9.83
CA ALA A 39 7.37 12.70 -10.12
C ALA A 39 8.61 12.87 -11.02
N LYS A 40 8.77 14.10 -11.54
CA LYS A 40 10.02 14.60 -12.09
C LYS A 40 10.72 15.44 -11.03
N ALA A 41 12.03 15.24 -10.84
CA ALA A 41 12.84 15.96 -9.88
C ALA A 41 14.18 16.32 -10.55
N GLY A 42 14.24 17.52 -11.16
CA GLY A 42 15.40 17.94 -11.95
C GLY A 42 15.70 16.98 -13.11
N ASN A 43 16.91 16.46 -13.14
CA ASN A 43 17.35 15.48 -14.15
C ASN A 43 16.90 14.04 -13.88
N PHE A 44 16.05 13.83 -12.88
CA PHE A 44 15.60 12.51 -12.49
C PHE A 44 14.07 12.38 -12.61
N GLU A 45 13.64 11.14 -12.74
CA GLU A 45 12.28 10.71 -12.48
C GLU A 45 12.31 9.83 -11.24
N THR A 46 11.32 9.97 -10.37
CA THR A 46 11.33 9.33 -9.05
C THR A 46 10.01 8.65 -8.74
N VAL A 47 10.09 7.54 -7.99
CA VAL A 47 8.98 7.01 -7.21
C VAL A 47 9.35 7.20 -5.75
N THR A 48 8.51 7.92 -5.01
CA THR A 48 8.74 8.25 -3.61
C THR A 48 7.69 7.59 -2.74
N PHE A 49 8.15 6.86 -1.73
CA PHE A 49 7.33 6.25 -0.68
C PHE A 49 7.51 7.06 0.60
N GLU A 50 6.42 7.62 1.13
CA GLU A 50 6.40 8.30 2.43
C GLU A 50 5.94 7.31 3.50
N VAL A 51 6.85 6.94 4.41
CA VAL A 51 6.65 5.94 5.46
C VAL A 51 6.66 6.61 6.83
N ASN A 52 5.70 6.29 7.68
CA ASN A 52 5.65 6.72 9.06
C ASN A 52 6.53 5.79 9.93
N SER A 53 7.81 5.86 9.72
CA SER A 53 8.84 5.16 10.50
C SER A 53 10.18 5.86 10.31
N ALA A 54 10.96 5.98 11.36
CA ALA A 54 12.33 6.48 11.29
C ALA A 54 13.27 5.48 10.59
N ASN A 55 12.96 4.19 10.68
CA ASN A 55 13.76 3.14 10.07
C ASN A 55 12.86 2.05 9.44
N PRO A 56 12.21 2.32 8.31
CA PRO A 56 11.38 1.33 7.64
C PRO A 56 12.21 0.15 7.13
N ASP A 57 11.68 -1.06 7.31
CA ASP A 57 12.25 -2.27 6.71
C ASP A 57 11.76 -2.36 5.26
N TYR A 58 12.70 -2.26 4.31
CA TYR A 58 12.37 -2.37 2.89
C TYR A 58 13.53 -2.95 2.07
N THR A 59 13.19 -3.58 0.96
CA THR A 59 14.14 -4.02 -0.06
C THR A 59 13.77 -3.47 -1.43
N VAL A 60 14.79 -3.28 -2.30
CA VAL A 60 14.59 -2.90 -3.70
C VAL A 60 15.37 -3.86 -4.58
N GLU A 61 14.67 -4.61 -5.41
CA GLU A 61 15.28 -5.66 -6.22
C GLU A 61 14.85 -5.60 -7.69
N THR A 62 15.60 -6.32 -8.55
CA THR A 62 15.18 -6.53 -9.93
C THR A 62 14.12 -7.61 -9.97
N SER A 63 13.03 -7.33 -10.68
CA SER A 63 11.93 -8.27 -10.85
C SER A 63 11.58 -8.48 -12.31
N HIS A 64 10.78 -9.50 -12.58
CA HIS A 64 10.37 -9.90 -13.92
C HIS A 64 8.90 -10.32 -13.92
N PRO A 65 8.14 -10.09 -15.01
CA PRO A 65 6.80 -10.64 -15.15
C PRO A 65 6.84 -12.19 -15.17
N PRO A 66 5.72 -12.86 -14.84
CA PRO A 66 4.40 -12.28 -14.56
C PRO A 66 4.32 -11.63 -13.19
N PHE A 67 3.55 -10.56 -13.06
CA PHE A 67 3.20 -9.95 -11.79
C PHE A 67 1.79 -10.36 -11.40
N THR A 68 1.57 -10.66 -10.14
CA THR A 68 0.26 -11.00 -9.58
C THR A 68 -0.18 -9.97 -8.57
N LEU A 69 -1.47 -9.89 -8.30
CA LEU A 69 -2.04 -8.99 -7.30
C LEU A 69 -2.26 -9.77 -6.00
N GLY A 70 -1.34 -9.61 -5.03
CA GLY A 70 -1.42 -10.24 -3.71
C GLY A 70 -1.66 -11.74 -3.79
N GLU A 71 -2.51 -12.25 -2.90
CA GLU A 71 -2.89 -13.67 -2.85
C GLU A 71 -3.86 -14.09 -3.96
N SER A 72 -4.41 -13.14 -4.71
CA SER A 72 -5.20 -13.50 -5.88
C SER A 72 -4.26 -13.87 -7.01
N ASP A 73 -4.37 -15.05 -7.59
CA ASP A 73 -3.60 -15.45 -8.77
C ASP A 73 -3.86 -14.58 -10.00
N LYS A 74 -4.49 -13.42 -9.81
CA LYS A 74 -4.79 -12.48 -10.88
C LYS A 74 -3.53 -11.82 -11.39
N THR A 75 -3.14 -12.18 -12.59
CA THR A 75 -2.03 -11.52 -13.29
C THR A 75 -2.38 -10.06 -13.59
N ILE A 76 -1.45 -9.16 -13.33
CA ILE A 76 -1.54 -7.74 -13.68
C ILE A 76 -0.48 -7.39 -14.73
N HIS A 77 -0.87 -6.54 -15.66
CA HIS A 77 0.06 -6.01 -16.66
C HIS A 77 0.68 -4.70 -16.16
N ILE A 78 2.01 -4.65 -16.15
CA ILE A 78 2.80 -3.48 -15.80
C ILE A 78 3.62 -3.08 -17.03
N ARG A 79 3.44 -1.85 -17.49
CA ARG A 79 4.16 -1.34 -18.65
C ARG A 79 5.62 -1.07 -18.29
N GLY A 80 6.55 -1.58 -19.11
CA GLY A 80 7.99 -1.39 -18.95
C GLY A 80 8.76 -2.47 -19.68
N LYS A 81 10.04 -2.22 -19.91
CA LYS A 81 10.99 -3.21 -20.44
C LYS A 81 11.80 -3.86 -19.33
N TYR A 82 12.02 -3.10 -18.26
CA TYR A 82 12.74 -3.52 -17.06
C TYR A 82 11.91 -3.17 -15.84
N PHE A 83 12.15 -3.88 -14.72
CA PHE A 83 11.33 -3.72 -13.53
C PHE A 83 12.19 -3.68 -12.27
N LYS A 84 11.74 -2.88 -11.30
CA LYS A 84 12.20 -2.89 -9.92
C LYS A 84 11.00 -3.11 -9.02
N SER A 85 11.12 -4.05 -8.09
CA SER A 85 10.16 -4.21 -7.01
C SER A 85 10.69 -3.57 -5.74
N VAL A 86 9.79 -2.92 -5.02
CA VAL A 86 10.04 -2.35 -3.70
C VAL A 86 9.10 -3.05 -2.73
N HIS A 87 9.69 -3.74 -1.76
CA HIS A 87 8.96 -4.50 -0.75
C HIS A 87 9.17 -3.85 0.60
N PHE A 88 8.08 -3.53 1.29
CA PHE A 88 8.07 -3.07 2.65
C PHE A 88 7.55 -4.16 3.56
N LYS A 89 8.17 -4.34 4.74
CA LYS A 89 7.76 -5.26 5.78
C LYS A 89 7.27 -4.50 7.00
N SER A 90 6.50 -5.16 7.84
CA SER A 90 5.94 -4.59 9.08
C SER A 90 5.13 -3.31 8.84
N VAL A 91 4.33 -3.28 7.79
CA VAL A 91 3.41 -2.18 7.46
C VAL A 91 1.97 -2.58 7.77
N PHE A 92 1.16 -1.60 8.17
CA PHE A 92 -0.28 -1.84 8.41
C PHE A 92 -1.01 -2.01 7.07
N TRP A 93 -1.44 -3.22 6.78
CA TRP A 93 -2.11 -3.61 5.54
C TRP A 93 -3.52 -3.00 5.37
N THR A 94 -4.16 -2.59 6.47
CA THR A 94 -5.50 -1.94 6.45
C THR A 94 -5.45 -0.48 6.03
N CYS A 95 -4.27 0.10 5.88
CA CYS A 95 -4.10 1.49 5.51
C CYS A 95 -4.38 1.73 4.03
N LYS A 96 -5.29 2.65 3.72
CA LYS A 96 -5.45 3.15 2.34
C LYS A 96 -4.28 4.05 1.99
N ILE A 97 -3.38 3.58 1.16
CA ILE A 97 -2.22 4.34 0.68
C ILE A 97 -2.69 5.38 -0.33
N ALA A 98 -2.28 6.64 -0.17
CA ALA A 98 -2.54 7.69 -1.15
C ALA A 98 -1.56 7.55 -2.32
N GLU A 99 -2.07 7.26 -3.52
CA GLU A 99 -1.27 7.08 -4.73
C GLU A 99 -1.44 8.25 -5.70
N SER A 100 -0.34 8.72 -6.29
CA SER A 100 -0.36 9.75 -7.33
C SER A 100 0.69 9.45 -8.40
N PHE A 101 0.24 8.92 -9.55
CA PHE A 101 1.08 8.50 -10.67
C PHE A 101 0.82 9.25 -11.97
N SER A 102 0.10 10.39 -11.92
CA SER A 102 -0.29 11.17 -13.09
C SER A 102 0.86 11.94 -13.76
N ALA A 103 2.01 12.12 -13.08
CA ALA A 103 3.14 12.84 -13.64
C ALA A 103 3.63 12.18 -14.94
N HIS A 104 3.78 13.00 -16.01
CA HIS A 104 4.37 12.56 -17.26
C HIS A 104 5.86 12.27 -17.08
N THR A 105 6.25 11.01 -17.28
CA THR A 105 7.62 10.52 -17.15
C THR A 105 8.01 9.79 -18.44
N THR A 106 9.30 9.82 -18.79
CA THR A 106 9.82 9.18 -20.00
C THR A 106 10.48 7.84 -19.71
N GLN A 107 11.08 7.69 -18.53
CA GLN A 107 11.73 6.46 -18.09
C GLN A 107 10.79 5.59 -17.26
N ILE A 108 10.10 6.16 -16.27
CA ILE A 108 9.13 5.41 -15.47
C ILE A 108 7.85 5.26 -16.28
N MET A 109 7.57 4.05 -16.74
CA MET A 109 6.44 3.73 -17.62
C MET A 109 5.16 3.45 -16.82
N ASP A 110 5.30 2.76 -15.68
CA ASP A 110 4.19 2.37 -14.82
C ASP A 110 4.65 2.15 -13.38
N VAL A 111 3.73 2.29 -12.44
CA VAL A 111 3.92 1.96 -11.02
C VAL A 111 2.64 1.29 -10.54
N ARG A 112 2.75 0.09 -9.98
CA ARG A 112 1.60 -0.69 -9.51
C ARG A 112 1.87 -1.26 -8.13
N ASN A 113 0.88 -1.17 -7.25
CA ASN A 113 0.83 -2.01 -6.07
C ASN A 113 0.64 -3.45 -6.52
N THR A 114 1.48 -4.35 -6.02
CA THR A 114 1.44 -5.79 -6.31
C THR A 114 1.00 -6.60 -5.10
N GLU A 115 1.13 -6.04 -3.89
CA GLU A 115 0.76 -6.72 -2.67
C GLU A 115 0.44 -5.70 -1.57
N GLN A 116 -0.60 -5.97 -0.81
CA GLN A 116 -0.92 -5.26 0.42
C GLN A 116 -1.65 -6.21 1.36
N PHE A 117 -0.90 -7.02 2.10
CA PHE A 117 -1.45 -8.08 2.95
C PHE A 117 -0.50 -8.42 4.10
N GLU A 118 -1.05 -8.72 5.28
CA GLU A 118 -0.35 -9.25 6.48
C GLU A 118 0.98 -8.56 6.83
N GLY A 119 1.02 -7.25 6.75
CA GLY A 119 2.23 -6.49 7.08
C GLY A 119 3.23 -6.38 5.93
N TYR A 120 2.86 -6.80 4.72
CA TYR A 120 3.64 -6.62 3.51
C TYR A 120 2.96 -5.65 2.56
N VAL A 121 3.74 -4.73 2.00
CA VAL A 121 3.31 -3.87 0.90
C VAL A 121 4.38 -3.88 -0.17
N SER A 122 3.99 -4.23 -1.40
CA SER A 122 4.91 -4.33 -2.52
C SER A 122 4.45 -3.48 -3.70
N TYR A 123 5.41 -2.86 -4.37
CA TYR A 123 5.19 -2.11 -5.60
C TYR A 123 6.15 -2.56 -6.68
N ALA A 124 5.67 -2.73 -7.90
CA ALA A 124 6.51 -2.89 -9.06
C ALA A 124 6.56 -1.60 -9.89
N ILE A 125 7.76 -1.22 -10.29
CA ILE A 125 8.07 -0.04 -11.10
C ILE A 125 8.59 -0.52 -12.45
N GLY A 126 7.79 -0.37 -13.49
CA GLY A 126 8.19 -0.64 -14.86
C GLY A 126 8.89 0.56 -15.49
N TYR A 127 10.05 0.37 -16.09
CA TYR A 127 10.81 1.44 -16.71
C TYR A 127 11.42 1.04 -18.07
N ARG A 128 11.83 2.04 -18.85
CA ARG A 128 12.18 1.86 -20.26
C ARG A 128 13.60 1.32 -20.49
N THR A 129 14.60 1.90 -19.80
CA THR A 129 16.03 1.70 -20.13
C THR A 129 16.81 1.27 -18.89
N LYS A 130 17.42 0.09 -18.91
CA LYS A 130 18.12 -0.53 -17.77
C LYS A 130 19.19 0.40 -17.17
N SER A 131 20.03 1.02 -18.00
CA SER A 131 21.10 1.92 -17.57
C SER A 131 20.63 3.24 -16.96
N LYS A 132 19.34 3.54 -17.01
CA LYS A 132 18.76 4.74 -16.41
C LYS A 132 18.36 4.58 -14.92
N TYR A 133 18.31 3.36 -14.41
CA TYR A 133 18.16 3.15 -12.97
C TYR A 133 19.42 3.63 -12.25
N VAL A 134 19.25 4.53 -11.28
CA VAL A 134 20.34 5.15 -10.52
C VAL A 134 20.52 4.49 -9.16
N GLY A 135 19.41 4.13 -8.52
CA GLY A 135 19.44 3.54 -7.20
C GLY A 135 18.27 4.03 -6.32
N VAL A 136 18.42 3.77 -5.05
CA VAL A 136 17.47 4.20 -4.01
C VAL A 136 18.19 5.11 -3.02
N SER A 137 17.48 6.11 -2.51
CA SER A 137 17.94 6.95 -1.41
C SER A 137 16.88 7.03 -0.33
N LYS A 138 17.33 7.22 0.92
CA LYS A 138 16.48 7.36 2.10
C LYS A 138 16.77 8.71 2.75
N THR A 139 15.72 9.43 3.14
CA THR A 139 15.81 10.67 3.92
C THR A 139 14.81 10.59 5.06
N THR A 140 15.28 10.73 6.30
CA THR A 140 14.47 10.65 7.50
C THR A 140 14.36 12.02 8.16
N ASN A 141 13.16 12.37 8.63
CA ASN A 141 12.88 13.57 9.42
C ASN A 141 11.93 13.19 10.56
N GLY A 142 12.46 13.13 11.78
CA GLY A 142 11.75 12.59 12.95
C GLY A 142 11.32 11.14 12.68
N ASN A 143 10.05 10.84 12.90
CA ASN A 143 9.47 9.51 12.66
C ASN A 143 8.92 9.33 11.24
N LYS A 144 9.43 10.05 10.25
CA LYS A 144 8.99 9.95 8.85
C LYS A 144 10.18 9.75 7.94
N THR A 145 10.07 8.76 7.06
CA THR A 145 11.11 8.47 6.07
C THR A 145 10.53 8.57 4.66
N LYS A 146 11.28 9.20 3.77
CA LYS A 146 11.06 9.12 2.32
C LYS A 146 12.07 8.15 1.72
N VAL A 147 11.56 7.07 1.14
CA VAL A 147 12.33 6.14 0.31
C VAL A 147 12.10 6.54 -1.15
N VAL A 148 13.16 6.86 -1.87
CA VAL A 148 13.11 7.43 -3.22
C VAL A 148 13.87 6.56 -4.19
N VAL A 149 13.16 5.92 -5.11
CA VAL A 149 13.73 5.18 -6.24
C VAL A 149 13.93 6.14 -7.41
N LYS A 150 15.16 6.21 -7.95
CA LYS A 150 15.60 7.21 -8.91
C LYS A 150 15.98 6.62 -10.26
N PHE A 151 15.56 7.31 -11.31
CA PHE A 151 15.91 7.02 -12.71
C PHE A 151 16.42 8.30 -13.38
N LYS A 152 17.52 8.25 -14.11
CA LYS A 152 18.04 9.37 -14.88
C LYS A 152 17.15 9.55 -16.13
N ARG A 153 16.79 10.79 -16.44
CA ARG A 153 16.03 11.16 -17.64
C ARG A 153 16.84 10.99 -18.91
#